data_c9dd28e6eaa76824792b1c29e7a1a25c
#
_entry.id   c9dd28e6eaa76824792b1c29e7a1a25c
#
_cell.length_a   1.000
_cell.length_b   1.000
_cell.length_c   1.000
_cell.angle_alpha   90.00
_cell.angle_beta   90.00
_cell.angle_gamma   90.00
#
_symmetry.space_group_name_H-M   'P 1'
#
loop_
_entity.id
_entity.type
_entity.pdbx_description
1 polymer ?
#
loop_
_entity_poly.entity_id
_entity_poly.type
_entity_poly.pdbx_seq_one_letter_code
_entity_poly.pdbx_strand_id
1 'polypeptide(L)'
;MAFVIEEELKKLPSSPGVYIMHDERDEIIYVGKAISLKNRVRQYFQSSRDKTEKIKKMVSKIVRFEYIVTDTELEALILENNLIKENR
;
A
#
# COMPACT_ATOMS: atom_id res chain seq x y z
N MET A 1 -1.62 6.46 -19.68
CA MET A 1 -2.60 7.03 -18.73
C MET A 1 -1.93 7.25 -17.39
N ALA A 2 -2.24 8.37 -16.77
CA ALA A 2 -1.68 8.67 -15.46
C ALA A 2 -2.43 7.92 -14.35
N PHE A 3 -1.71 7.47 -13.35
CA PHE A 3 -2.29 6.90 -12.15
C PHE A 3 -2.76 8.05 -11.25
N VAL A 4 -4.06 8.13 -11.01
CA VAL A 4 -4.64 9.16 -10.14
C VAL A 4 -4.98 8.53 -8.80
N ILE A 5 -4.18 8.83 -7.79
CA ILE A 5 -4.30 8.20 -6.46
C ILE A 5 -5.72 8.31 -5.90
N GLU A 6 -6.32 9.49 -5.94
CA GLU A 6 -7.67 9.70 -5.39
C GLU A 6 -8.73 8.80 -6.03
N GLU A 7 -8.64 8.61 -7.34
CA GLU A 7 -9.56 7.73 -8.05
C GLU A 7 -9.31 6.27 -7.74
N GLU A 8 -8.04 5.88 -7.67
CA GLU A 8 -7.68 4.50 -7.39
C GLU A 8 -8.00 4.09 -5.95
N LEU A 9 -7.95 5.02 -5.01
CA LEU A 9 -8.35 4.75 -3.63
C LEU A 9 -9.82 4.32 -3.52
N LYS A 10 -10.67 4.88 -4.38
CA LYS A 10 -12.10 4.55 -4.39
C LYS A 10 -12.39 3.13 -4.87
N LYS A 11 -11.47 2.56 -5.63
CA LYS A 11 -11.62 1.22 -6.22
C LYS A 11 -11.16 0.11 -5.28
N LEU A 12 -10.50 0.46 -4.18
CA LEU A 12 -9.95 -0.54 -3.25
C LEU A 12 -11.05 -1.35 -2.58
N PRO A 13 -10.91 -2.68 -2.55
CA PRO A 13 -11.86 -3.53 -1.85
C PRO A 13 -11.60 -3.52 -0.34
N SER A 14 -12.64 -3.83 0.43
CA SER A 14 -12.54 -3.98 1.89
C SER A 14 -12.10 -5.39 2.29
N SER A 15 -11.30 -6.02 1.45
CA SER A 15 -10.82 -7.39 1.63
C SER A 15 -9.41 -7.41 2.20
N PRO A 16 -8.99 -8.52 2.84
CA PRO A 16 -7.60 -8.69 3.21
C PRO A 16 -6.70 -8.71 1.97
N GLY A 17 -5.46 -8.33 2.14
CA GLY A 17 -4.52 -8.37 1.05
C GLY A 17 -3.21 -7.70 1.34
N VAL A 18 -2.43 -7.56 0.28
CA VAL A 18 -1.11 -6.93 0.31
C VAL A 18 -1.15 -5.71 -0.60
N TYR A 19 -0.54 -4.63 -0.16
CA TYR A 19 -0.40 -3.43 -0.99
C TYR A 19 1.07 -3.10 -1.18
N ILE A 20 1.37 -2.54 -2.35
CA ILE A 20 2.74 -2.26 -2.80
C ILE A 20 2.79 -0.82 -3.28
N MET A 21 3.66 -0.01 -2.67
CA MET A 21 3.80 1.41 -3.00
C MET A 21 5.00 1.62 -3.89
N HIS A 22 4.84 2.42 -4.94
CA HIS A 22 5.88 2.73 -5.92
C HIS A 22 6.17 4.22 -5.97
N ASP A 23 7.44 4.57 -6.21
CA ASP A 23 7.86 5.94 -6.43
C ASP A 23 7.83 6.32 -7.91
N GLU A 24 8.29 7.52 -8.25
CA GLU A 24 8.27 8.03 -9.63
C GLU A 24 9.16 7.24 -10.59
N ARG A 25 10.12 6.48 -10.05
CA ARG A 25 11.00 5.60 -10.84
C ARG A 25 10.43 4.20 -10.97
N ASP A 26 9.21 4.02 -10.49
CA ASP A 26 8.54 2.72 -10.44
C ASP A 26 9.24 1.70 -9.54
N GLU A 27 10.04 2.17 -8.62
CA GLU A 27 10.68 1.33 -7.61
C GLU A 27 9.72 1.09 -6.46
N ILE A 28 9.77 -0.12 -5.90
CA ILE A 28 8.96 -0.47 -4.73
C ILE A 28 9.61 0.15 -3.51
N ILE A 29 8.86 1.03 -2.84
CA ILE A 29 9.35 1.71 -1.64
C ILE A 29 8.69 1.20 -0.36
N TYR A 30 7.61 0.44 -0.48
CA TYR A 30 6.96 -0.16 0.68
C TYR A 30 6.05 -1.31 0.26
N VAL A 31 6.03 -2.35 1.08
CA VAL A 31 5.10 -3.49 0.96
C VAL A 31 4.46 -3.70 2.32
N GLY A 32 3.14 -3.79 2.36
CA GLY A 32 2.43 -4.00 3.61
C GLY A 32 1.25 -4.93 3.45
N LYS A 33 0.75 -5.43 4.57
CA LYS A 33 -0.46 -6.25 4.61
C LYS A 33 -1.60 -5.48 5.26
N ALA A 34 -2.82 -5.89 4.98
CA ALA A 34 -4.01 -5.27 5.53
C ALA A 34 -5.12 -6.30 5.75
N ILE A 35 -5.92 -6.07 6.78
CA ILE A 35 -7.18 -6.79 6.98
C ILE A 35 -8.22 -6.21 6.01
N SER A 36 -8.19 -4.89 5.81
CA SER A 36 -9.01 -4.19 4.84
C SER A 36 -8.10 -3.29 4.01
N LEU A 37 -7.88 -3.65 2.76
CA LEU A 37 -7.05 -2.86 1.84
C LEU A 37 -7.55 -1.43 1.74
N LYS A 38 -8.86 -1.25 1.59
CA LYS A 38 -9.47 0.07 1.47
C LYS A 38 -9.13 0.97 2.66
N ASN A 39 -9.34 0.49 3.87
CA ASN A 39 -9.10 1.28 5.06
C ASN A 39 -7.61 1.57 5.26
N ARG A 40 -6.78 0.55 5.06
CA ARG A 40 -5.34 0.66 5.33
C ARG A 40 -4.64 1.58 4.34
N VAL A 41 -4.88 1.39 3.05
CA VAL A 41 -4.21 2.20 2.03
C VAL A 41 -4.66 3.66 2.11
N ARG A 42 -5.96 3.88 2.33
CA ARG A 42 -6.48 5.24 2.48
C ARG A 42 -5.84 6.02 3.63
N GLN A 43 -5.51 5.33 4.73
CA GLN A 43 -4.88 5.97 5.88
C GLN A 43 -3.56 6.65 5.55
N TYR A 44 -2.80 6.11 4.60
CA TYR A 44 -1.52 6.72 4.20
C TYR A 44 -1.70 8.09 3.56
N PHE A 45 -2.82 8.31 2.89
CA PHE A 45 -3.09 9.54 2.15
C PHE A 45 -4.00 10.52 2.89
N GLN A 46 -4.42 10.18 4.10
CA GLN A 46 -5.20 11.08 4.95
C GLN A 46 -4.27 11.93 5.80
N SER A 47 -4.64 13.20 6.01
CA SER A 47 -3.93 14.05 6.95
C SER A 47 -4.08 13.47 8.35
N SER A 48 -2.96 13.28 9.04
CA SER A 48 -2.97 12.76 10.39
C SER A 48 -1.84 13.36 11.19
N ARG A 49 -2.16 13.77 12.41
CA ARG A 49 -1.16 14.27 13.37
C ARG A 49 -0.27 13.14 13.88
N ASP A 50 -0.76 11.91 13.80
CA ASP A 50 -0.11 10.74 14.38
C ASP A 50 0.94 10.11 13.48
N LYS A 51 1.04 10.58 12.22
CA LYS A 51 2.07 10.07 11.31
C LYS A 51 3.44 10.58 11.70
N THR A 52 4.39 9.65 11.75
CA THR A 52 5.79 10.02 11.99
C THR A 52 6.36 10.74 10.76
N GLU A 53 7.44 11.48 10.94
CA GLU A 53 8.12 12.13 9.83
C GLU A 53 8.60 11.14 8.79
N LYS A 54 9.03 9.96 9.22
CA LYS A 54 9.43 8.88 8.32
C LYS A 54 8.28 8.44 7.40
N ILE A 55 7.10 8.25 7.97
CA ILE A 55 5.90 7.87 7.20
C ILE A 55 5.49 8.99 6.26
N LYS A 56 5.48 10.24 6.72
CA LYS A 56 5.16 11.39 5.86
C LYS A 56 6.10 11.49 4.67
N LYS A 57 7.39 11.27 4.89
CA LYS A 57 8.39 11.29 3.84
C LYS A 57 8.14 10.19 2.81
N MET A 58 7.84 8.98 3.28
CA MET A 58 7.54 7.86 2.41
C MET A 58 6.30 8.15 1.57
N VAL A 59 5.23 8.63 2.19
CA VAL A 59 3.97 8.95 1.50
C VAL A 59 4.18 10.01 0.41
N SER A 60 5.03 11.00 0.65
CA SER A 60 5.31 12.05 -0.32
C SER A 60 5.97 11.53 -1.60
N LYS A 61 6.57 10.35 -1.56
CA LYS A 61 7.24 9.74 -2.71
C LYS A 61 6.34 8.80 -3.50
N ILE A 62 5.18 8.43 -2.95
CA ILE A 62 4.28 7.48 -3.61
C ILE A 62 3.60 8.16 -4.80
N VAL A 63 3.79 7.60 -5.99
CA VAL A 63 3.08 8.06 -7.19
C VAL A 63 2.04 7.05 -7.66
N ARG A 64 2.18 5.79 -7.27
CA ARG A 64 1.18 4.76 -7.57
C ARG A 64 1.28 3.62 -6.56
N PHE A 65 0.24 2.81 -6.51
CA PHE A 65 0.23 1.61 -5.68
C PHE A 65 -0.44 0.46 -6.43
N GLU A 66 -0.11 -0.74 -6.01
CA GLU A 66 -0.74 -1.97 -6.46
C GLU A 66 -1.26 -2.70 -5.24
N TYR A 67 -2.16 -3.66 -5.45
CA TYR A 67 -2.62 -4.51 -4.36
C TYR A 67 -2.99 -5.89 -4.89
N ILE A 68 -2.91 -6.86 -3.98
CA ILE A 68 -3.27 -8.25 -4.26
C ILE A 68 -4.26 -8.67 -3.18
N VAL A 69 -5.47 -9.04 -3.58
CA VAL A 69 -6.50 -9.52 -2.64
C VAL A 69 -6.17 -10.94 -2.23
N THR A 70 -6.29 -11.24 -0.96
CA THR A 70 -6.15 -12.59 -0.43
C THR A 70 -7.44 -13.00 0.27
N ASP A 71 -7.64 -14.31 0.47
CA ASP A 71 -8.85 -14.79 1.13
C ASP A 71 -8.80 -14.57 2.65
N THR A 72 -7.60 -14.56 3.21
CA THR A 72 -7.42 -14.41 4.65
C THR A 72 -6.26 -13.49 4.96
N GLU A 73 -6.22 -13.00 6.20
CA GLU A 73 -5.11 -12.20 6.71
C GLU A 73 -3.82 -13.02 6.75
N LEU A 74 -3.92 -14.33 7.04
CA LEU A 74 -2.75 -15.21 7.07
C LEU A 74 -2.09 -15.30 5.70
N GLU A 75 -2.90 -15.44 4.64
CA GLU A 75 -2.37 -15.43 3.27
C GLU A 75 -1.69 -14.10 2.95
N ALA A 76 -2.27 -12.99 3.40
CA ALA A 76 -1.67 -11.68 3.21
C ALA A 76 -0.30 -11.58 3.88
N LEU A 77 -0.18 -12.13 5.09
CA LEU A 77 1.10 -12.14 5.82
C LEU A 77 2.16 -12.94 5.08
N ILE A 78 1.81 -14.11 4.58
CA ILE A 78 2.73 -14.98 3.84
C ILE A 78 3.18 -14.29 2.55
N LEU A 79 2.24 -13.71 1.83
CA LEU A 79 2.53 -13.00 0.59
C LEU A 79 3.41 -11.76 0.82
N GLU A 80 3.12 -11.00 1.87
CA GLU A 80 3.95 -9.85 2.25
C GLU A 80 5.39 -10.27 2.50
N ASN A 81 5.60 -11.33 3.27
CA ASN A 81 6.94 -11.83 3.58
C ASN A 81 7.69 -12.25 2.31
N ASN A 82 7.00 -12.93 1.40
CA ASN A 82 7.60 -13.36 0.14
C ASN A 82 7.99 -12.17 -0.74
N LEU A 83 7.12 -11.17 -0.83
CA LEU A 83 7.40 -9.97 -1.63
C LEU A 83 8.55 -9.16 -1.07
N ILE A 84 8.64 -9.04 0.25
CA ILE A 84 9.73 -8.34 0.91
C ILE A 84 11.06 -9.05 0.63
N LYS A 85 11.09 -10.38 0.69
CA LYS A 85 12.29 -11.16 0.40
C LYS A 85 12.73 -11.01 -1.05
N GLU A 86 11.80 -11.00 -1.99
CA GLU A 86 12.11 -10.86 -3.42
C GLU A 86 12.67 -9.49 -3.78
N ASN A 87 12.33 -8.47 -3.02
CA ASN A 87 12.69 -7.09 -3.32
C ASN A 87 13.73 -6.49 -2.37
N ARG A 88 14.48 -7.34 -1.70
CA ARG A 88 15.59 -6.90 -0.86
C ARG A 88 16.72 -6.31 -1.68
#